data_dd08bf97cc70db8964c7e15d43c621b0
#
_entry.id   dd08bf97cc70db8964c7e15d43c621b0
#
_cell.length_a   1.000
_cell.length_b   1.000
_cell.length_c   1.000
_cell.angle_alpha   90.00
_cell.angle_beta   90.00
_cell.angle_gamma   90.00
#
_symmetry.space_group_name_H-M   'P 1'
#
loop_
_entity.id
_entity.type
_entity.pdbx_description
1 polymer ?
#
loop_
_entity_poly.entity_id
_entity_poly.type
_entity_poly.pdbx_seq_one_letter_code
_entity_poly.pdbx_strand_id
1 'polypeptide(L)'
;MADLKGKIVGINGFYTSGHLWLKTALEKNGLAETDVTITPVPFPAMQEALDAGKVDLGQFPQPFAALAEKQMKVRKIFDAKYGIPFEEELIVLVGKDEFLKKNAGAVRGFLEDLKAATAFYLENPREARQLLIDRKMVRVNPDVYVGMNDYYRDPGLQVDVGALEKMQAFQIKAGFQKKNADVGALVDLSYLPK
;
A
#
# COMPACT_ATOMS: atom_id res chain seq x y z
N MET A 1 -16.07 8.40 13.05
CA MET A 1 -16.42 7.15 12.32
C MET A 1 -17.96 6.97 12.22
N ALA A 2 -18.73 7.15 13.29
CA ALA A 2 -20.22 7.05 13.19
C ALA A 2 -20.85 7.95 12.12
N ASP A 3 -20.24 9.11 11.86
CA ASP A 3 -20.68 10.08 10.85
C ASP A 3 -20.49 9.61 9.41
N LEU A 4 -19.89 8.43 9.19
CA LEU A 4 -19.74 7.86 7.85
C LEU A 4 -21.01 7.22 7.33
N LYS A 5 -22.01 6.97 8.18
CA LYS A 5 -23.29 6.39 7.73
C LYS A 5 -23.94 7.28 6.67
N GLY A 6 -24.30 6.66 5.54
CA GLY A 6 -24.88 7.32 4.38
C GLY A 6 -23.89 8.12 3.51
N LYS A 7 -22.56 8.06 3.82
CA LYS A 7 -21.51 8.77 3.10
C LYS A 7 -21.00 7.98 1.89
N ILE A 8 -20.45 8.69 0.93
CA ILE A 8 -19.79 8.12 -0.25
C ILE A 8 -18.30 8.02 0.04
N VAL A 9 -17.75 6.79 -0.04
CA VAL A 9 -16.35 6.50 0.26
C VAL A 9 -15.62 6.05 -1.01
N GLY A 10 -14.62 6.82 -1.41
CA GLY A 10 -13.74 6.48 -2.52
C GLY A 10 -12.65 5.50 -2.09
N ILE A 11 -12.52 4.39 -2.81
CA ILE A 11 -11.43 3.42 -2.68
C ILE A 11 -10.78 3.19 -4.04
N ASN A 12 -9.53 2.69 -4.08
CA ASN A 12 -8.87 2.42 -5.36
C ASN A 12 -9.47 1.24 -6.13
N GLY A 13 -10.16 0.33 -5.46
CA GLY A 13 -10.83 -0.82 -6.04
C GLY A 13 -11.35 -1.80 -5.01
N PHE A 14 -12.33 -2.60 -5.41
CA PHE A 14 -12.85 -3.68 -4.57
C PHE A 14 -11.82 -4.80 -4.38
N TYR A 15 -11.88 -5.46 -3.23
CA TYR A 15 -11.00 -6.58 -2.85
C TYR A 15 -9.50 -6.21 -2.78
N THR A 16 -9.18 -4.93 -2.65
CA THR A 16 -7.83 -4.43 -2.39
C THR A 16 -7.59 -4.31 -0.88
N SER A 17 -6.32 -4.11 -0.48
CA SER A 17 -5.99 -3.80 0.92
C SER A 17 -6.75 -2.58 1.45
N GLY A 18 -6.89 -1.55 0.62
CA GLY A 18 -7.65 -0.35 1.00
C GLY A 18 -9.13 -0.62 1.25
N HIS A 19 -9.75 -1.52 0.48
CA HIS A 19 -11.11 -1.97 0.74
C HIS A 19 -11.19 -2.72 2.06
N LEU A 20 -10.24 -3.61 2.34
CA LEU A 20 -10.17 -4.35 3.59
C LEU A 20 -10.01 -3.42 4.80
N TRP A 21 -9.12 -2.41 4.71
CA TRP A 21 -8.96 -1.41 5.77
C TRP A 21 -10.25 -0.64 6.05
N LEU A 22 -10.97 -0.23 4.99
CA LEU A 22 -12.26 0.44 5.14
C LEU A 22 -13.27 -0.47 5.85
N LYS A 23 -13.46 -1.70 5.35
CA LYS A 23 -14.38 -2.69 5.92
C LYS A 23 -14.12 -2.89 7.41
N THR A 24 -12.87 -3.16 7.77
CA THR A 24 -12.50 -3.41 9.17
C THR A 24 -12.65 -2.17 10.05
N ALA A 25 -12.37 -0.98 9.51
CA ALA A 25 -12.58 0.27 10.22
C ALA A 25 -14.08 0.53 10.47
N LEU A 26 -14.94 0.25 9.51
CA LEU A 26 -16.40 0.33 9.66
C LEU A 26 -16.89 -0.66 10.74
N GLU A 27 -16.52 -1.93 10.64
CA GLU A 27 -16.91 -2.98 11.59
C GLU A 27 -16.50 -2.66 13.03
N LYS A 28 -15.29 -2.13 13.25
CA LYS A 28 -14.81 -1.68 14.57
C LYS A 28 -15.66 -0.56 15.18
N ASN A 29 -16.43 0.14 14.36
CA ASN A 29 -17.30 1.24 14.79
C ASN A 29 -18.78 0.90 14.69
N GLY A 30 -19.11 -0.40 14.58
CA GLY A 30 -20.51 -0.87 14.53
C GLY A 30 -21.23 -0.56 13.24
N LEU A 31 -20.49 -0.27 12.16
CA LEU A 31 -21.01 -0.02 10.81
C LEU A 31 -20.74 -1.22 9.89
N ALA A 32 -21.65 -1.46 8.96
CA ALA A 32 -21.44 -2.40 7.86
C ALA A 32 -21.05 -1.66 6.58
N GLU A 33 -20.53 -2.38 5.59
CA GLU A 33 -20.24 -1.82 4.26
C GLU A 33 -21.50 -1.26 3.58
N THR A 34 -22.68 -1.82 3.90
CA THR A 34 -23.99 -1.34 3.42
C THR A 34 -24.44 -0.03 4.06
N ASP A 35 -23.78 0.43 5.12
CA ASP A 35 -24.08 1.72 5.74
C ASP A 35 -23.41 2.89 4.99
N VAL A 36 -22.54 2.60 4.01
CA VAL A 36 -21.84 3.58 3.17
C VAL A 36 -22.01 3.23 1.69
N THR A 37 -21.79 4.20 0.80
CA THR A 37 -21.69 3.94 -0.63
C THR A 37 -20.22 3.87 -1.02
N ILE A 38 -19.74 2.70 -1.42
CA ILE A 38 -18.35 2.51 -1.82
C ILE A 38 -18.22 2.74 -3.32
N THR A 39 -17.31 3.62 -3.73
CA THR A 39 -17.09 4.00 -5.12
C THR A 39 -15.61 3.82 -5.51
N PRO A 40 -15.30 3.03 -6.54
CA PRO A 40 -13.93 2.94 -7.05
C PRO A 40 -13.47 4.25 -7.68
N VAL A 41 -12.34 4.78 -7.20
CA VAL A 41 -11.70 6.01 -7.71
C VAL A 41 -10.19 5.77 -7.75
N PRO A 42 -9.53 5.90 -8.92
CA PRO A 42 -8.07 5.79 -9.01
C PRO A 42 -7.37 6.82 -8.11
N PHE A 43 -6.25 6.45 -7.48
CA PHE A 43 -5.52 7.35 -6.57
C PHE A 43 -5.22 8.75 -7.16
N PRO A 44 -4.78 8.89 -8.43
CA PRO A 44 -4.53 10.21 -9.00
C PRO A 44 -5.79 11.10 -9.12
N ALA A 45 -6.98 10.51 -9.20
CA ALA A 45 -8.25 11.22 -9.33
C ALA A 45 -8.96 11.41 -7.97
N MET A 46 -8.46 10.81 -6.89
CA MET A 46 -9.13 10.81 -5.59
C MET A 46 -9.29 12.21 -5.00
N GLN A 47 -8.25 13.05 -5.15
CA GLN A 47 -8.29 14.42 -4.67
C GLN A 47 -9.37 15.23 -5.38
N GLU A 48 -9.42 15.15 -6.72
CA GLU A 48 -10.45 15.85 -7.51
C GLU A 48 -11.86 15.37 -7.16
N ALA A 49 -12.03 14.05 -6.94
CA ALA A 49 -13.31 13.49 -6.54
C ALA A 49 -13.79 14.01 -5.18
N LEU A 50 -12.87 14.16 -4.22
CA LEU A 50 -13.17 14.73 -2.91
C LEU A 50 -13.47 16.22 -2.98
N ASP A 51 -12.67 17.01 -3.72
CA ASP A 51 -12.88 18.45 -3.91
C ASP A 51 -14.22 18.76 -4.61
N ALA A 52 -14.59 17.94 -5.57
CA ALA A 52 -15.85 18.05 -6.30
C ALA A 52 -17.07 17.52 -5.53
N GLY A 53 -16.89 17.00 -4.30
CA GLY A 53 -17.97 16.41 -3.51
C GLY A 53 -18.54 15.11 -4.09
N LYS A 54 -17.83 14.47 -5.04
CA LYS A 54 -18.22 13.15 -5.59
C LYS A 54 -18.01 12.01 -4.59
N VAL A 55 -17.10 12.20 -3.64
CA VAL A 55 -16.91 11.35 -2.46
C VAL A 55 -16.78 12.24 -1.23
N ASP A 56 -17.24 11.74 -0.08
CA ASP A 56 -17.12 12.40 1.22
C ASP A 56 -15.82 12.01 1.94
N LEU A 57 -15.29 10.82 1.64
CA LEU A 57 -14.05 10.26 2.17
C LEU A 57 -13.26 9.62 1.03
N GLY A 58 -11.96 9.80 0.99
CA GLY A 58 -11.08 9.22 0.00
C GLY A 58 -9.90 8.48 0.62
N GLN A 59 -9.37 7.49 -0.09
CA GLN A 59 -8.17 6.76 0.27
C GLN A 59 -6.94 7.40 -0.37
N PHE A 60 -5.97 7.78 0.45
CA PHE A 60 -4.77 8.48 0.02
C PHE A 60 -3.50 7.76 0.47
N PRO A 61 -2.87 6.92 -0.36
CA PRO A 61 -1.51 6.46 -0.10
C PRO A 61 -0.50 7.60 -0.35
N GLN A 62 0.74 7.44 0.14
CA GLN A 62 1.81 8.35 -0.27
C GLN A 62 2.13 8.17 -1.77
N PRO A 63 2.44 9.25 -2.49
CA PRO A 63 2.57 10.65 -2.04
C PRO A 63 1.26 11.46 -2.03
N PHE A 64 0.13 10.87 -2.42
CA PHE A 64 -1.17 11.58 -2.53
C PHE A 64 -1.66 12.08 -1.16
N ALA A 65 -1.38 11.36 -0.07
CA ALA A 65 -1.73 11.80 1.28
C ALA A 65 -1.04 13.13 1.63
N ALA A 66 0.28 13.20 1.44
CA ALA A 66 1.04 14.42 1.70
C ALA A 66 0.60 15.60 0.80
N LEU A 67 0.21 15.31 -0.44
CA LEU A 67 -0.33 16.32 -1.35
C LEU A 67 -1.68 16.85 -0.86
N ALA A 68 -2.58 15.95 -0.47
CA ALA A 68 -3.90 16.32 0.04
C ALA A 68 -3.80 17.14 1.35
N GLU A 69 -2.95 16.73 2.28
CA GLU A 69 -2.71 17.46 3.52
C GLU A 69 -2.16 18.87 3.29
N LYS A 70 -1.33 19.06 2.25
CA LYS A 70 -0.75 20.38 1.91
C LYS A 70 -1.72 21.27 1.16
N GLN A 71 -2.54 20.72 0.28
CA GLN A 71 -3.37 21.49 -0.67
C GLN A 71 -4.82 21.62 -0.27
N MET A 72 -5.33 20.74 0.58
CA MET A 72 -6.73 20.65 0.93
C MET A 72 -6.94 20.86 2.43
N LYS A 73 -8.15 21.34 2.79
CA LYS A 73 -8.61 21.35 4.18
C LYS A 73 -9.17 19.97 4.56
N VAL A 74 -8.34 18.95 4.50
CA VAL A 74 -8.72 17.57 4.87
C VAL A 74 -8.18 17.20 6.24
N ARG A 75 -8.80 16.21 6.85
CA ARG A 75 -8.31 15.58 8.08
C ARG A 75 -8.22 14.07 7.89
N LYS A 76 -7.18 13.46 8.42
CA LYS A 76 -7.09 12.00 8.50
C LYS A 76 -8.14 11.47 9.49
N ILE A 77 -8.98 10.54 9.05
CA ILE A 77 -9.99 9.89 9.88
C ILE A 77 -9.40 8.64 10.53
N PHE A 78 -8.67 7.83 9.75
CA PHE A 78 -7.95 6.64 10.22
C PHE A 78 -6.83 6.32 9.23
N ASP A 79 -5.97 5.40 9.60
CA ASP A 79 -4.95 4.79 8.74
C ASP A 79 -5.07 3.26 8.75
N ALA A 80 -4.24 2.58 7.98
CA ALA A 80 -4.27 1.13 7.84
C ALA A 80 -4.21 0.40 9.20
N LYS A 81 -3.34 0.85 10.10
CA LYS A 81 -3.16 0.25 11.44
C LYS A 81 -4.38 0.33 12.34
N TYR A 82 -5.31 1.24 12.05
CA TYR A 82 -6.57 1.31 12.78
C TYR A 82 -7.44 0.06 12.57
N GLY A 83 -7.49 -0.45 11.35
CA GLY A 83 -8.28 -1.64 10.98
C GLY A 83 -7.54 -2.95 11.21
N ILE A 84 -6.26 -2.99 10.85
CA ILE A 84 -5.42 -4.19 10.83
C ILE A 84 -4.55 -4.24 12.08
N PRO A 85 -4.69 -5.27 12.95
CA PRO A 85 -4.02 -5.31 14.26
C PRO A 85 -2.60 -5.90 14.21
N PHE A 86 -1.97 -5.97 13.04
CA PHE A 86 -0.62 -6.51 12.84
C PHE A 86 0.09 -5.75 11.71
N GLU A 87 1.41 -5.93 11.61
CA GLU A 87 2.18 -5.39 10.49
C GLU A 87 1.89 -6.19 9.21
N GLU A 88 1.69 -5.50 8.10
CA GLU A 88 1.31 -6.08 6.81
C GLU A 88 2.51 -6.12 5.86
N GLU A 89 2.66 -7.24 5.14
CA GLU A 89 3.46 -7.31 3.92
C GLU A 89 2.62 -6.77 2.75
N LEU A 90 2.66 -5.45 2.55
CA LEU A 90 1.77 -4.79 1.61
C LEU A 90 2.22 -4.93 0.15
N ILE A 91 3.53 -4.92 -0.08
CA ILE A 91 4.10 -4.95 -1.44
C ILE A 91 5.22 -5.98 -1.48
N VAL A 92 5.07 -6.97 -2.34
CA VAL A 92 6.06 -8.01 -2.60
C VAL A 92 6.36 -8.10 -4.10
N LEU A 93 7.58 -8.52 -4.44
CA LEU A 93 7.94 -8.85 -5.82
C LEU A 93 7.49 -10.28 -6.13
N VAL A 94 6.84 -10.45 -7.27
CA VAL A 94 6.38 -11.77 -7.73
C VAL A 94 6.95 -12.10 -9.10
N GLY A 95 7.29 -13.35 -9.33
CA GLY A 95 7.79 -13.85 -10.59
C GLY A 95 7.20 -15.23 -10.92
N LYS A 96 7.08 -15.56 -12.21
CA LYS A 96 6.73 -16.92 -12.62
C LYS A 96 7.93 -17.84 -12.42
N ASP A 97 7.72 -19.04 -11.88
CA ASP A 97 8.77 -20.03 -11.63
C ASP A 97 9.69 -20.28 -12.82
N GLU A 98 9.10 -20.47 -14.01
CA GLU A 98 9.87 -20.67 -15.24
C GLU A 98 10.79 -19.49 -15.56
N PHE A 99 10.28 -18.25 -15.36
CA PHE A 99 11.06 -17.04 -15.57
C PHE A 99 12.22 -16.95 -14.57
N LEU A 100 11.93 -17.16 -13.30
CA LEU A 100 12.93 -17.10 -12.23
C LEU A 100 14.04 -18.13 -12.46
N LYS A 101 13.69 -19.38 -12.74
CA LYS A 101 14.64 -20.46 -13.01
C LYS A 101 15.49 -20.18 -14.25
N LYS A 102 14.87 -19.75 -15.34
CA LYS A 102 15.55 -19.47 -16.62
C LYS A 102 16.51 -18.27 -16.53
N ASN A 103 16.18 -17.28 -15.69
CA ASN A 103 16.89 -16.01 -15.60
C ASN A 103 17.54 -15.80 -14.21
N ALA A 104 17.87 -16.88 -13.52
CA ALA A 104 18.33 -16.82 -12.12
C ALA A 104 19.47 -15.83 -11.87
N GLY A 105 20.46 -15.74 -12.79
CA GLY A 105 21.55 -14.78 -12.68
C GLY A 105 21.07 -13.33 -12.76
N ALA A 106 20.21 -13.03 -13.72
CA ALA A 106 19.65 -11.66 -13.86
C ALA A 106 18.77 -11.28 -12.67
N VAL A 107 17.99 -12.24 -12.14
CA VAL A 107 17.14 -12.01 -10.94
C VAL A 107 18.01 -11.71 -9.72
N ARG A 108 19.11 -12.44 -9.51
CA ARG A 108 20.06 -12.16 -8.41
C ARG A 108 20.70 -10.79 -8.56
N GLY A 109 21.21 -10.45 -9.74
CA GLY A 109 21.79 -9.13 -10.01
C GLY A 109 20.78 -8.00 -9.77
N PHE A 110 19.54 -8.16 -10.22
CA PHE A 110 18.46 -7.20 -9.93
C PHE A 110 18.22 -7.03 -8.43
N LEU A 111 18.18 -8.12 -7.67
CA LEU A 111 17.95 -8.06 -6.22
C LEU A 111 19.16 -7.48 -5.47
N GLU A 112 20.40 -7.67 -5.95
CA GLU A 112 21.60 -7.01 -5.44
C GLU A 112 21.50 -5.49 -5.62
N ASP A 113 21.16 -5.04 -6.83
CA ASP A 113 20.94 -3.62 -7.14
C ASP A 113 19.80 -3.03 -6.31
N LEU A 114 18.69 -3.76 -6.17
CA LEU A 114 17.55 -3.33 -5.37
C LEU A 114 17.90 -3.19 -3.89
N LYS A 115 18.68 -4.14 -3.34
CA LYS A 115 19.16 -4.08 -1.95
C LYS A 115 20.06 -2.87 -1.73
N ALA A 116 21.01 -2.63 -2.66
CA ALA A 116 21.89 -1.46 -2.59
C ALA A 116 21.10 -0.14 -2.71
N ALA A 117 20.14 -0.07 -3.64
CA ALA A 117 19.28 1.09 -3.81
C ALA A 117 18.39 1.33 -2.57
N THR A 118 17.89 0.27 -1.95
CA THR A 118 17.10 0.35 -0.71
C THR A 118 17.95 0.88 0.44
N ALA A 119 19.16 0.38 0.62
CA ALA A 119 20.10 0.88 1.62
C ALA A 119 20.39 2.38 1.42
N PHE A 120 20.75 2.77 0.19
CA PHE A 120 20.97 4.18 -0.15
C PHE A 120 19.74 5.05 0.15
N TYR A 121 18.55 4.57 -0.22
CA TYR A 121 17.31 5.29 0.02
C TYR A 121 17.01 5.47 1.52
N LEU A 122 17.27 4.46 2.33
CA LEU A 122 17.05 4.52 3.79
C LEU A 122 18.04 5.44 4.50
N GLU A 123 19.29 5.45 4.04
CA GLU A 123 20.34 6.32 4.58
C GLU A 123 20.19 7.77 4.12
N ASN A 124 19.75 7.98 2.87
CA ASN A 124 19.70 9.29 2.22
C ASN A 124 18.31 9.59 1.60
N PRO A 125 17.20 9.55 2.37
CA PRO A 125 15.85 9.55 1.81
C PRO A 125 15.51 10.82 1.01
N ARG A 126 16.03 11.96 1.40
CA ARG A 126 15.80 13.22 0.66
C ARG A 126 16.54 13.24 -0.68
N GLU A 127 17.81 12.83 -0.70
CA GLU A 127 18.62 12.75 -1.89
C GLU A 127 18.07 11.72 -2.88
N ALA A 128 17.74 10.53 -2.41
CA ALA A 128 17.15 9.48 -3.22
C ALA A 128 15.84 9.93 -3.87
N ARG A 129 14.98 10.63 -3.15
CA ARG A 129 13.74 11.18 -3.70
C ARG A 129 14.00 12.30 -4.72
N GLN A 130 15.00 13.15 -4.47
CA GLN A 130 15.39 14.18 -5.41
C GLN A 130 15.89 13.57 -6.73
N LEU A 131 16.70 12.51 -6.67
CA LEU A 131 17.15 11.78 -7.86
C LEU A 131 15.98 11.22 -8.69
N LEU A 132 14.92 10.71 -8.04
CA LEU A 132 13.73 10.23 -8.75
C LEU A 132 12.99 11.36 -9.46
N ILE A 133 12.94 12.55 -8.86
CA ILE A 133 12.36 13.75 -9.47
C ILE A 133 13.21 14.19 -10.68
N ASP A 134 14.51 14.33 -10.51
CA ASP A 134 15.45 14.79 -11.54
C ASP A 134 15.45 13.85 -12.76
N ARG A 135 15.27 12.55 -12.52
CA ARG A 135 15.11 11.53 -13.55
C ARG A 135 13.68 11.45 -14.13
N LYS A 136 12.76 12.34 -13.70
CA LYS A 136 11.36 12.39 -14.15
C LYS A 136 10.58 11.07 -13.92
N MET A 137 11.02 10.27 -12.95
CA MET A 137 10.36 9.02 -12.58
C MET A 137 9.12 9.25 -11.71
N VAL A 138 9.05 10.39 -11.04
CA VAL A 138 7.93 10.81 -10.20
C VAL A 138 7.39 12.15 -10.72
N ARG A 139 6.06 12.22 -10.86
CA ARG A 139 5.33 13.40 -11.36
C ARG A 139 4.47 14.03 -10.27
N VAL A 140 5.07 14.28 -9.12
CA VAL A 140 4.41 14.93 -7.97
C VAL A 140 5.17 16.21 -7.65
N ASN A 141 4.52 17.15 -6.97
CA ASN A 141 5.20 18.37 -6.51
C ASN A 141 6.48 17.99 -5.74
N PRO A 142 7.66 18.47 -6.16
CA PRO A 142 8.94 18.08 -5.59
C PRO A 142 9.05 18.27 -4.08
N ASP A 143 8.59 19.43 -3.57
CA ASP A 143 8.66 19.74 -2.14
C ASP A 143 7.81 18.78 -1.29
N VAL A 144 6.65 18.37 -1.85
CA VAL A 144 5.78 17.39 -1.19
C VAL A 144 6.46 16.03 -1.16
N TYR A 145 6.97 15.58 -2.33
CA TYR A 145 7.57 14.25 -2.46
C TYR A 145 8.84 14.10 -1.62
N VAL A 146 9.72 15.11 -1.62
CA VAL A 146 10.95 15.08 -0.82
C VAL A 146 10.66 15.09 0.67
N GLY A 147 9.64 15.85 1.10
CA GLY A 147 9.31 16.05 2.53
C GLY A 147 8.31 15.05 3.12
N MET A 148 7.68 14.18 2.30
CA MET A 148 6.63 13.28 2.79
C MET A 148 7.15 12.23 3.79
N ASN A 149 6.27 11.76 4.67
CA ASN A 149 6.50 10.55 5.44
C ASN A 149 6.58 9.35 4.50
N ASP A 150 7.33 8.33 4.90
CA ASP A 150 7.52 7.13 4.08
C ASP A 150 6.95 5.89 4.75
N TYR A 151 6.91 4.79 3.97
CA TYR A 151 6.60 3.46 4.45
C TYR A 151 7.87 2.77 4.96
N TYR A 152 7.69 1.82 5.85
CA TYR A 152 8.76 0.92 6.22
C TYR A 152 9.21 0.11 5.01
N ARG A 153 10.51 -0.08 4.88
CA ARG A 153 11.16 -0.99 3.94
C ARG A 153 12.17 -1.84 4.68
N ASP A 154 12.11 -3.14 4.49
CA ASP A 154 13.13 -4.01 5.03
C ASP A 154 14.45 -3.84 4.26
N PRO A 155 15.58 -3.48 4.94
CA PRO A 155 16.86 -3.28 4.26
C PRO A 155 17.45 -4.57 3.68
N GLY A 156 17.03 -5.72 4.19
CA GLY A 156 17.41 -7.04 3.70
C GLY A 156 16.52 -7.58 2.61
N LEU A 157 15.44 -6.85 2.24
CA LEU A 157 14.41 -7.28 1.30
C LEU A 157 13.73 -8.59 1.70
N GLN A 158 13.70 -8.88 3.01
CA GLN A 158 13.04 -10.10 3.52
C GLN A 158 11.53 -9.98 3.40
N VAL A 159 10.86 -11.11 3.23
CA VAL A 159 9.41 -11.23 3.26
C VAL A 159 8.99 -11.92 4.54
N ASP A 160 8.15 -11.29 5.34
CA ASP A 160 7.59 -11.89 6.56
C ASP A 160 6.45 -12.84 6.20
N VAL A 161 6.77 -14.13 6.12
CA VAL A 161 5.79 -15.21 5.87
C VAL A 161 4.69 -15.22 6.92
N GLY A 162 5.03 -14.98 8.19
CA GLY A 162 4.05 -14.93 9.27
C GLY A 162 3.06 -13.77 9.12
N ALA A 163 3.52 -12.62 8.60
CA ALA A 163 2.65 -11.51 8.25
C ALA A 163 1.72 -11.87 7.08
N LEU A 164 2.24 -12.52 6.03
CA LEU A 164 1.42 -12.99 4.90
C LEU A 164 0.36 -14.00 5.34
N GLU A 165 0.69 -14.94 6.23
CA GLU A 165 -0.27 -15.89 6.79
C GLU A 165 -1.39 -15.20 7.57
N LYS A 166 -1.04 -14.21 8.42
CA LYS A 166 -2.00 -13.39 9.15
C LYS A 166 -2.91 -12.60 8.19
N MET A 167 -2.32 -11.98 7.15
CA MET A 167 -3.08 -11.27 6.12
C MET A 167 -4.05 -12.19 5.40
N GLN A 168 -3.62 -13.38 5.00
CA GLN A 168 -4.49 -14.40 4.38
C GLN A 168 -5.65 -14.78 5.29
N ALA A 169 -5.38 -15.12 6.54
CA ALA A 169 -6.41 -15.49 7.51
C ALA A 169 -7.43 -14.34 7.70
N PHE A 170 -6.93 -13.10 7.72
CA PHE A 170 -7.77 -11.93 7.85
C PHE A 170 -8.66 -11.69 6.62
N GLN A 171 -8.10 -11.86 5.41
CA GLN A 171 -8.85 -11.76 4.14
C GLN A 171 -9.91 -12.84 4.00
N ILE A 172 -9.62 -14.07 4.45
CA ILE A 172 -10.60 -15.17 4.47
C ILE A 172 -11.74 -14.84 5.43
N LYS A 173 -11.43 -14.37 6.65
CA LYS A 173 -12.44 -13.93 7.62
C LYS A 173 -13.31 -12.80 7.08
N ALA A 174 -12.74 -11.87 6.35
CA ALA A 174 -13.44 -10.76 5.70
C ALA A 174 -14.25 -11.16 4.46
N GLY A 175 -14.11 -12.40 3.97
CA GLY A 175 -14.78 -12.89 2.76
C GLY A 175 -14.10 -12.47 1.44
N PHE A 176 -12.88 -11.89 1.50
CA PHE A 176 -12.12 -11.44 0.34
C PHE A 176 -11.36 -12.57 -0.34
N GLN A 177 -10.96 -13.58 0.43
CA GLN A 177 -10.33 -14.79 -0.06
C GLN A 177 -11.16 -16.01 0.35
N LYS A 178 -11.32 -16.98 -0.56
CA LYS A 178 -12.18 -18.16 -0.34
C LYS A 178 -11.44 -19.39 0.16
N LYS A 179 -10.15 -19.49 -0.12
CA LYS A 179 -9.35 -20.69 0.17
C LYS A 179 -7.99 -20.30 0.73
N ASN A 180 -7.49 -21.10 1.65
CA ASN A 180 -6.09 -21.03 2.07
C ASN A 180 -5.17 -21.43 0.90
N ALA A 181 -4.05 -20.70 0.78
CA ALA A 181 -2.88 -21.10 0.04
C ALA A 181 -1.74 -21.36 1.02
N ASP A 182 -0.81 -22.23 0.66
CA ASP A 182 0.46 -22.36 1.39
C ASP A 182 1.36 -21.18 0.98
N VAL A 183 1.22 -20.06 1.69
CA VAL A 183 1.97 -18.84 1.37
C VAL A 183 3.45 -19.01 1.62
N GLY A 184 3.85 -19.86 2.57
CA GLY A 184 5.25 -20.18 2.83
C GLY A 184 5.91 -20.86 1.62
N ALA A 185 5.20 -21.78 0.96
CA ALA A 185 5.68 -22.43 -0.25
C ALA A 185 5.78 -21.49 -1.47
N LEU A 186 5.14 -20.32 -1.43
CA LEU A 186 5.23 -19.31 -2.49
C LEU A 186 6.39 -18.33 -2.31
N VAL A 187 7.02 -18.30 -1.13
CA VAL A 187 8.12 -17.38 -0.83
C VAL A 187 9.45 -18.10 -1.08
N ASP A 188 10.21 -17.60 -2.04
CA ASP A 188 11.56 -18.10 -2.36
C ASP A 188 12.60 -16.99 -2.15
N LEU A 189 13.28 -17.02 -1.00
CA LEU A 189 14.34 -16.08 -0.66
C LEU A 189 15.72 -16.53 -1.16
N SER A 190 15.82 -17.64 -1.90
CA SER A 190 17.09 -18.18 -2.39
C SER A 190 17.78 -17.30 -3.45
N TYR A 191 17.05 -16.36 -4.01
CA TYR A 191 17.56 -15.37 -4.96
C TYR A 191 18.13 -14.12 -4.28
N LEU A 192 17.86 -13.89 -2.99
CA LEU A 192 18.37 -12.72 -2.27
C LEU A 192 19.91 -12.82 -2.12
N PRO A 193 20.61 -11.68 -2.19
CA PRO A 193 22.04 -11.61 -1.91
C PRO A 193 22.30 -11.95 -0.44
N LYS A 194 23.32 -12.75 -0.21
CA LYS A 194 23.78 -13.17 1.12
C LYS A 194 24.37 -12.00 1.90
#